data_4dbc4bd3e07dd6b1164a5dbedfaa4a0e
#
_entry.id   4dbc4bd3e07dd6b1164a5dbedfaa4a0e
#
_cell.length_a   1.000
_cell.length_b   1.000
_cell.length_c   1.000
_cell.angle_alpha   90.00
_cell.angle_beta   90.00
_cell.angle_gamma   90.00
#
_symmetry.space_group_name_H-M   'P 1'
#
loop_
_entity.id
_entity.type
_entity.pdbx_description
1 polymer ?
#
loop_
_entity_poly.entity_id
_entity_poly.type
_entity_poly.pdbx_seq_one_letter_code
_entity_poly.pdbx_strand_id
1 'polypeptide(L)'
;MGAVMVRIEKRNEMLKLEQIKRTDPRILDNMAIHYSQPKGFVGRNICYAVLYDNVYYGAIVGGSSTLHLIGRDDYFSLTKENKKQNLNNIVNNIFFHIEKVNGKYPIRQFSAAVLRLFRQTIKVDWKLKYGDDIIGYETLVELPRTGECYKKDGWVLVGQTKGYTCKRGAGKGTDGWSGKRVWDTENLRPKLVFCKKI
;
A
#
# COMPACT_ATOMS: atom_id res chain seq x y z
N MET A 1 2.50 13.40 18.82
CA MET A 1 2.05 12.72 17.58
C MET A 1 0.54 12.94 17.45
N GLY A 2 0.12 13.77 16.48
CA GLY A 2 -1.28 14.13 16.31
C GLY A 2 -2.01 13.13 15.41
N ALA A 3 -3.12 12.58 15.89
CA ALA A 3 -4.01 11.82 15.03
C ALA A 3 -4.85 12.78 14.18
N VAL A 4 -4.86 12.61 12.86
CA VAL A 4 -5.76 13.36 11.98
C VAL A 4 -7.13 12.69 12.04
N MET A 5 -8.13 13.46 12.50
CA MET A 5 -9.52 13.01 12.57
C MET A 5 -10.33 13.60 11.43
N VAL A 6 -11.02 12.77 10.68
CA VAL A 6 -12.04 13.21 9.71
C VAL A 6 -13.42 12.89 10.28
N ARG A 7 -14.19 13.93 10.57
CA ARG A 7 -15.58 13.82 11.05
C ARG A 7 -16.48 13.55 9.85
N ILE A 8 -17.09 12.38 9.78
CA ILE A 8 -18.19 12.11 8.86
C ILE A 8 -19.47 12.41 9.67
N GLU A 9 -20.10 13.52 9.33
CA GLU A 9 -21.34 13.94 10.00
C GLU A 9 -22.49 12.97 9.70
N LYS A 10 -22.79 12.16 10.66
CA LYS A 10 -24.09 11.63 11.15
C LYS A 10 -23.81 10.54 12.17
N ARG A 11 -23.93 10.88 13.46
CA ARG A 11 -23.51 10.17 14.68
C ARG A 11 -22.03 10.42 14.99
N ASN A 12 -21.65 10.42 16.25
CA ASN A 12 -20.28 10.56 16.77
C ASN A 12 -19.32 9.40 16.39
N GLU A 13 -19.55 8.79 15.24
CA GLU A 13 -18.81 7.65 14.72
C GLU A 13 -17.54 8.15 14.02
N MET A 14 -16.37 7.73 14.49
CA MET A 14 -15.09 8.22 13.99
C MET A 14 -14.25 7.11 13.39
N LEU A 15 -14.02 7.21 12.06
CA LEU A 15 -12.95 6.49 11.41
C LEU A 15 -11.61 7.14 11.77
N LYS A 16 -10.66 6.35 12.28
CA LYS A 16 -9.34 6.81 12.73
C LYS A 16 -8.24 5.90 12.19
N LEU A 17 -7.11 6.50 11.84
CA LEU A 17 -5.86 5.79 11.61
C LEU A 17 -4.91 6.07 12.79
N GLU A 18 -4.52 5.01 13.48
CA GLU A 18 -3.53 5.06 14.55
C GLU A 18 -2.19 4.59 14.01
N GLN A 19 -1.18 5.44 14.03
CA GLN A 19 0.15 5.02 13.60
C GLN A 19 0.72 3.99 14.58
N ILE A 20 1.14 2.84 14.05
CA ILE A 20 1.67 1.71 14.79
C ILE A 20 3.06 1.31 14.30
N LYS A 21 3.80 0.57 15.11
CA LYS A 21 5.06 -0.04 14.70
C LYS A 21 4.80 -1.20 13.73
N ARG A 22 5.73 -1.45 12.80
CA ARG A 22 5.67 -2.62 11.90
C ARG A 22 5.70 -3.98 12.62
N THR A 23 6.02 -3.97 13.91
CA THR A 23 6.06 -5.14 14.81
C THR A 23 4.85 -5.20 15.74
N ASP A 24 3.86 -4.34 15.55
CA ASP A 24 2.62 -4.37 16.33
C ASP A 24 1.89 -5.71 16.08
N PRO A 25 1.47 -6.43 17.14
CA PRO A 25 0.79 -7.73 16.98
C PRO A 25 -0.39 -7.68 16.02
N ARG A 26 -1.19 -6.62 16.05
CA ARG A 26 -2.37 -6.46 15.18
C ARG A 26 -2.01 -6.51 13.69
N ILE A 27 -0.90 -5.90 13.27
CA ILE A 27 -0.47 -5.94 11.88
C ILE A 27 0.16 -7.28 11.53
N LEU A 28 0.87 -7.92 12.46
CA LEU A 28 1.47 -9.24 12.25
C LEU A 28 0.37 -10.31 12.05
N ASP A 29 -0.69 -10.27 12.84
CA ASP A 29 -1.85 -11.16 12.70
C ASP A 29 -2.52 -10.96 11.32
N ASN A 30 -2.76 -9.71 10.91
CA ASN A 30 -3.30 -9.44 9.58
C ASN A 30 -2.37 -9.89 8.44
N MET A 31 -1.05 -9.79 8.60
CA MET A 31 -0.09 -10.28 7.61
C MET A 31 -0.16 -11.80 7.45
N ALA A 32 -0.36 -12.55 8.54
CA ALA A 32 -0.44 -14.00 8.53
C ALA A 32 -1.63 -14.53 7.71
N ILE A 33 -2.78 -13.83 7.79
CA ILE A 33 -4.02 -14.22 7.10
C ILE A 33 -4.22 -13.51 5.75
N HIS A 34 -3.41 -12.48 5.46
CA HIS A 34 -3.51 -11.75 4.20
C HIS A 34 -3.13 -12.65 3.01
N TYR A 35 -3.85 -12.54 1.91
CA TYR A 35 -3.67 -13.37 0.71
C TYR A 35 -2.25 -13.39 0.14
N SER A 36 -1.50 -12.31 0.29
CA SER A 36 -0.11 -12.20 -0.19
C SER A 36 0.92 -12.67 0.82
N GLN A 37 0.51 -12.92 2.08
CA GLN A 37 1.35 -13.35 3.20
C GLN A 37 2.73 -12.66 3.22
N PRO A 38 2.79 -11.32 3.32
CA PRO A 38 4.05 -10.61 3.27
C PRO A 38 4.89 -11.00 4.49
N LYS A 39 6.21 -11.21 4.28
CA LYS A 39 7.14 -11.57 5.36
C LYS A 39 7.65 -10.36 6.14
N GLY A 40 7.24 -9.16 5.77
CA GLY A 40 7.64 -7.90 6.35
C GLY A 40 7.63 -6.76 5.34
N PHE A 41 7.84 -5.55 5.84
CA PHE A 41 7.91 -4.34 5.01
C PHE A 41 9.34 -3.86 4.94
N VAL A 42 9.88 -3.76 3.73
CA VAL A 42 11.26 -3.34 3.46
C VAL A 42 11.29 -1.87 3.06
N GLY A 43 12.36 -1.18 3.42
CA GLY A 43 12.56 0.23 3.09
C GLY A 43 11.70 1.19 3.94
N ARG A 44 11.43 2.36 3.38
CA ARG A 44 10.58 3.38 4.01
C ARG A 44 9.15 2.86 4.12
N ASN A 45 8.56 2.93 5.29
CA ASN A 45 7.16 2.55 5.51
C ASN A 45 6.56 3.26 6.72
N ILE A 46 5.25 3.46 6.68
CA ILE A 46 4.43 3.91 7.80
C ILE A 46 3.22 2.98 7.88
N CYS A 47 3.00 2.41 9.06
CA CYS A 47 1.93 1.46 9.33
C CYS A 47 0.84 2.12 10.17
N TYR A 48 -0.42 1.81 9.84
CA TYR A 48 -1.58 2.28 10.61
C TYR A 48 -2.51 1.13 10.93
N ALA A 49 -3.01 1.12 12.17
CA ALA A 49 -4.20 0.39 12.56
C ALA A 49 -5.44 1.20 12.10
N VAL A 50 -6.42 0.51 11.56
CA VAL A 50 -7.70 1.08 11.14
C VAL A 50 -8.72 0.85 12.24
N LEU A 51 -9.21 1.93 12.84
CA LEU A 51 -10.19 1.90 13.91
C LEU A 51 -11.47 2.64 13.48
N TYR A 52 -12.61 2.10 13.91
CA TYR A 52 -13.90 2.75 13.81
C TYR A 52 -14.61 2.63 15.16
N ASP A 53 -14.94 3.74 15.80
CA ASP A 53 -15.42 3.80 17.19
C ASP A 53 -14.53 3.02 18.18
N ASN A 54 -13.19 3.13 18.02
CA ASN A 54 -12.17 2.41 18.77
C ASN A 54 -12.15 0.89 18.55
N VAL A 55 -12.98 0.33 17.69
CA VAL A 55 -12.93 -1.08 17.29
C VAL A 55 -11.93 -1.25 16.14
N TYR A 56 -11.05 -2.24 16.26
CA TYR A 56 -10.05 -2.56 15.24
C TYR A 56 -10.68 -3.30 14.05
N TYR A 57 -10.43 -2.81 12.84
CA TYR A 57 -10.92 -3.38 11.58
C TYR A 57 -9.82 -3.87 10.64
N GLY A 58 -8.56 -3.60 10.93
CA GLY A 58 -7.46 -4.04 10.09
C GLY A 58 -6.31 -3.05 10.06
N ALA A 59 -5.44 -3.19 9.06
CA ALA A 59 -4.24 -2.36 8.91
C ALA A 59 -4.00 -1.91 7.47
N ILE A 60 -3.36 -0.75 7.34
CA ILE A 60 -2.93 -0.19 6.07
C ILE A 60 -1.50 0.35 6.18
N VAL A 61 -0.69 0.10 5.14
CA VAL A 61 0.73 0.49 5.13
C VAL A 61 1.08 1.22 3.85
N GLY A 62 1.66 2.39 3.99
CA GLY A 62 2.35 3.07 2.91
C GLY A 62 3.84 2.74 2.94
N GLY A 63 4.42 2.53 1.78
CA GLY A 63 5.83 2.19 1.61
C GLY A 63 6.46 2.88 0.41
N SER A 64 7.74 2.58 0.16
CA SER A 64 8.47 3.07 -1.01
C SER A 64 7.84 2.58 -2.31
N SER A 65 7.88 3.42 -3.34
CA SER A 65 7.47 3.08 -4.70
C SER A 65 8.25 1.91 -5.28
N THR A 66 7.61 1.17 -6.16
CA THR A 66 8.26 0.15 -6.99
C THR A 66 9.22 0.79 -8.00
N LEU A 67 10.44 0.25 -8.12
CA LEU A 67 11.49 0.87 -8.94
C LEU A 67 11.11 0.96 -10.43
N HIS A 68 10.54 -0.12 -10.97
CA HIS A 68 10.17 -0.21 -12.39
C HIS A 68 8.70 -0.60 -12.54
N LEU A 69 7.88 0.31 -13.04
CA LEU A 69 6.46 0.11 -13.22
C LEU A 69 5.95 1.01 -14.35
N ILE A 70 5.95 0.49 -15.59
CA ILE A 70 5.76 1.29 -16.82
C ILE A 70 4.49 2.14 -16.76
N GLY A 71 3.32 1.57 -16.57
CA GLY A 71 2.07 2.35 -16.57
C GLY A 71 2.03 3.44 -15.49
N ARG A 72 2.67 3.23 -14.33
CA ARG A 72 2.85 4.26 -13.31
C ARG A 72 3.79 5.35 -13.79
N ASP A 73 4.92 4.97 -14.41
CA ASP A 73 5.92 5.93 -14.88
C ASP A 73 5.30 6.90 -15.90
N ASP A 74 4.52 6.39 -16.85
CA ASP A 74 3.78 7.19 -17.83
C ASP A 74 2.74 8.10 -17.14
N TYR A 75 1.97 7.56 -16.20
CA TYR A 75 0.94 8.31 -15.48
C TYR A 75 1.51 9.51 -14.72
N PHE A 76 2.68 9.38 -14.09
CA PHE A 76 3.35 10.47 -13.37
C PHE A 76 4.35 11.25 -14.23
N SER A 77 4.47 10.96 -15.53
CA SER A 77 5.43 11.58 -16.45
C SER A 77 6.89 11.44 -15.95
N LEU A 78 7.23 10.24 -15.44
CA LEU A 78 8.58 9.95 -14.97
C LEU A 78 9.48 9.60 -16.14
N THR A 79 10.57 10.35 -16.29
CA THR A 79 11.64 10.11 -17.26
C THR A 79 12.86 9.49 -16.59
N LYS A 80 13.85 9.05 -17.36
CA LYS A 80 15.12 8.54 -16.82
C LYS A 80 15.82 9.57 -15.93
N GLU A 81 15.69 10.85 -16.26
CA GLU A 81 16.35 11.97 -15.61
C GLU A 81 15.70 12.30 -14.27
N ASN A 82 14.35 12.32 -14.21
CA ASN A 82 13.62 12.77 -13.03
C ASN A 82 13.15 11.63 -12.12
N LYS A 83 13.17 10.38 -12.59
CA LYS A 83 12.59 9.22 -11.91
C LYS A 83 13.20 8.97 -10.53
N LYS A 84 14.52 9.00 -10.41
CA LYS A 84 15.21 8.71 -9.16
C LYS A 84 14.78 9.67 -8.03
N GLN A 85 14.58 10.92 -8.36
CA GLN A 85 14.13 11.96 -7.42
C GLN A 85 12.64 11.78 -7.09
N ASN A 86 11.79 11.64 -8.11
CA ASN A 86 10.35 11.62 -7.95
C ASN A 86 9.79 10.33 -7.35
N LEU A 87 10.52 9.20 -7.41
CA LEU A 87 10.08 7.96 -6.77
C LEU A 87 9.91 8.07 -5.25
N ASN A 88 10.70 8.91 -4.59
CA ASN A 88 10.55 9.16 -3.16
C ASN A 88 9.28 9.93 -2.81
N ASN A 89 8.72 10.63 -3.79
CA ASN A 89 7.52 11.45 -3.67
C ASN A 89 6.23 10.67 -4.02
N ILE A 90 6.34 9.39 -4.36
CA ILE A 90 5.20 8.51 -4.62
C ILE A 90 5.13 7.46 -3.51
N VAL A 91 4.00 7.38 -2.84
CA VAL A 91 3.78 6.37 -1.79
C VAL A 91 3.05 5.17 -2.37
N ASN A 92 3.63 3.99 -2.19
CA ASN A 92 3.00 2.72 -2.53
C ASN A 92 2.16 2.23 -1.34
N ASN A 93 0.86 2.01 -1.54
CA ASN A 93 0.07 1.26 -0.58
C ASN A 93 0.42 -0.23 -0.69
N ILE A 94 1.43 -0.64 0.08
CA ILE A 94 2.05 -1.98 0.00
C ILE A 94 1.29 -3.06 0.75
N PHE A 95 0.38 -2.66 1.64
CA PHE A 95 -0.47 -3.55 2.41
C PHE A 95 -1.78 -2.86 2.76
N PHE A 96 -2.88 -3.57 2.53
CA PHE A 96 -4.21 -3.14 2.90
C PHE A 96 -5.07 -4.35 3.24
N HIS A 97 -5.39 -4.51 4.51
CA HIS A 97 -6.21 -5.60 5.03
C HIS A 97 -7.29 -5.04 5.93
N ILE A 98 -8.55 -5.33 5.60
CA ILE A 98 -9.72 -4.91 6.35
C ILE A 98 -10.63 -6.11 6.55
N GLU A 99 -11.02 -6.36 7.77
CA GLU A 99 -11.93 -7.43 8.17
C GLU A 99 -13.33 -6.90 8.50
N LYS A 100 -14.30 -7.78 8.39
CA LYS A 100 -15.64 -7.54 8.91
C LYS A 100 -15.67 -7.91 10.39
N VAL A 101 -16.20 -7.01 11.21
CA VAL A 101 -16.48 -7.30 12.62
C VAL A 101 -17.96 -7.68 12.73
N ASN A 102 -18.26 -8.83 13.35
CA ASN A 102 -19.61 -9.38 13.41
C ASN A 102 -20.27 -9.51 12.01
N GLY A 103 -19.48 -9.94 11.01
CA GLY A 103 -19.96 -10.20 9.65
C GLY A 103 -20.23 -8.97 8.77
N LYS A 104 -20.00 -7.74 9.26
CA LYS A 104 -20.29 -6.50 8.53
C LYS A 104 -19.19 -5.44 8.68
N TYR A 105 -19.15 -4.54 7.71
CA TYR A 105 -18.41 -3.27 7.83
C TYR A 105 -19.27 -2.22 8.52
N PRO A 106 -18.66 -1.23 9.23
CA PRO A 106 -19.41 -0.24 10.01
C PRO A 106 -20.21 0.72 9.14
N ILE A 107 -19.70 1.05 7.95
CA ILE A 107 -20.35 1.93 6.99
C ILE A 107 -20.24 1.39 5.56
N ARG A 108 -21.14 1.87 4.68
CA ARG A 108 -21.05 1.60 3.24
C ARG A 108 -19.74 2.14 2.66
N GLN A 109 -19.11 1.38 1.76
CA GLN A 109 -17.83 1.72 1.13
C GLN A 109 -16.69 1.96 2.14
N PHE A 110 -16.68 1.27 3.25
CA PHE A 110 -15.72 1.43 4.34
C PHE A 110 -14.27 1.43 3.84
N SER A 111 -13.88 0.46 3.01
CA SER A 111 -12.52 0.38 2.47
C SER A 111 -12.11 1.62 1.66
N ALA A 112 -13.03 2.22 0.89
CA ALA A 112 -12.74 3.46 0.15
C ALA A 112 -12.62 4.67 1.09
N ALA A 113 -13.41 4.71 2.17
CA ALA A 113 -13.28 5.74 3.21
C ALA A 113 -11.92 5.64 3.91
N VAL A 114 -11.48 4.42 4.24
CA VAL A 114 -10.15 4.17 4.80
C VAL A 114 -9.04 4.64 3.87
N LEU A 115 -9.12 4.34 2.56
CA LEU A 115 -8.14 4.79 1.57
C LEU A 115 -8.08 6.31 1.47
N ARG A 116 -9.22 6.98 1.53
CA ARG A 116 -9.28 8.45 1.52
C ARG A 116 -8.59 9.05 2.74
N LEU A 117 -8.92 8.54 3.92
CA LEU A 117 -8.28 8.98 5.16
C LEU A 117 -6.78 8.67 5.16
N PHE A 118 -6.38 7.48 4.69
CA PHE A 118 -4.97 7.10 4.55
C PHE A 118 -4.18 8.10 3.71
N ARG A 119 -4.69 8.50 2.55
CA ARG A 119 -3.99 9.47 1.70
C ARG A 119 -3.81 10.84 2.38
N GLN A 120 -4.82 11.28 3.13
CA GLN A 120 -4.74 12.54 3.89
C GLN A 120 -3.72 12.46 5.02
N THR A 121 -3.76 11.38 5.79
CA THR A 121 -2.89 11.17 6.95
C THR A 121 -1.43 10.95 6.53
N ILE A 122 -1.19 10.02 5.60
CA ILE A 122 0.17 9.67 5.21
C ILE A 122 0.90 10.81 4.50
N LYS A 123 0.18 11.73 3.85
CA LYS A 123 0.78 12.92 3.24
C LYS A 123 1.54 13.76 4.27
N VAL A 124 0.95 13.94 5.44
CA VAL A 124 1.56 14.69 6.54
C VAL A 124 2.68 13.89 7.19
N ASP A 125 2.40 12.64 7.55
CA ASP A 125 3.33 11.79 8.28
C ASP A 125 4.57 11.43 7.45
N TRP A 126 4.43 11.28 6.11
CA TRP A 126 5.54 11.03 5.21
C TRP A 126 6.49 12.21 5.15
N LYS A 127 5.94 13.42 5.04
CA LYS A 127 6.73 14.66 5.08
C LYS A 127 7.47 14.81 6.41
N LEU A 128 6.79 14.58 7.53
CA LEU A 128 7.37 14.65 8.86
C LEU A 128 8.49 13.62 9.07
N LYS A 129 8.30 12.40 8.56
CA LYS A 129 9.23 11.29 8.79
C LYS A 129 10.40 11.27 7.81
N TYR A 130 10.18 11.63 6.54
CA TYR A 130 11.15 11.43 5.46
C TYR A 130 11.56 12.72 4.75
N GLY A 131 10.88 13.83 5.01
CA GLY A 131 11.16 15.14 4.40
C GLY A 131 10.60 15.32 2.99
N ASP A 132 10.03 14.26 2.38
CA ASP A 132 9.57 14.30 0.99
C ASP A 132 8.10 14.76 0.88
N ASP A 133 7.81 15.60 -0.13
CA ASP A 133 6.46 15.99 -0.48
C ASP A 133 5.84 14.95 -1.44
N ILE A 134 4.73 14.35 -1.05
CA ILE A 134 4.06 13.35 -1.88
C ILE A 134 3.40 14.03 -3.08
N ILE A 135 3.65 13.51 -4.29
CA ILE A 135 2.99 13.91 -5.55
C ILE A 135 1.88 12.94 -5.96
N GLY A 136 1.85 11.76 -5.36
CA GLY A 136 0.82 10.76 -5.63
C GLY A 136 1.05 9.43 -4.95
N TYR A 137 0.18 8.50 -5.31
CA TYR A 137 0.08 7.18 -4.70
C TYR A 137 0.05 6.10 -5.78
N GLU A 138 0.61 4.92 -5.46
CA GLU A 138 0.49 3.71 -6.27
C GLU A 138 0.07 2.52 -5.41
N THR A 139 -0.47 1.48 -6.04
CA THR A 139 -0.66 0.17 -5.43
C THR A 139 -0.69 -0.93 -6.49
N LEU A 140 -0.40 -2.15 -6.07
CA LEU A 140 -0.44 -3.34 -6.91
C LEU A 140 -1.45 -4.34 -6.32
N VAL A 141 -2.50 -4.62 -7.07
CA VAL A 141 -3.59 -5.54 -6.66
C VAL A 141 -3.45 -6.84 -7.42
N GLU A 142 -3.17 -7.93 -6.71
CA GLU A 142 -3.01 -9.26 -7.31
C GLU A 142 -4.37 -9.84 -7.75
N LEU A 143 -4.43 -10.36 -8.99
CA LEU A 143 -5.61 -11.04 -9.49
C LEU A 143 -5.93 -12.30 -8.63
N PRO A 144 -7.21 -12.69 -8.51
CA PRO A 144 -8.39 -12.20 -9.23
C PRO A 144 -9.06 -10.95 -8.62
N ARG A 145 -8.42 -10.27 -7.69
CA ARG A 145 -8.98 -9.04 -7.09
C ARG A 145 -9.04 -7.92 -8.12
N THR A 146 -10.14 -7.20 -8.13
CA THR A 146 -10.42 -6.16 -9.14
C THR A 146 -10.07 -4.75 -8.71
N GLY A 147 -9.68 -4.55 -7.43
CA GLY A 147 -9.33 -3.24 -6.89
C GLY A 147 -10.50 -2.27 -6.76
N GLU A 148 -11.74 -2.75 -6.59
CA GLU A 148 -12.95 -1.91 -6.54
C GLU A 148 -12.90 -0.81 -5.46
N CYS A 149 -12.25 -1.04 -4.33
CA CYS A 149 -12.09 -0.02 -3.29
C CYS A 149 -11.22 1.16 -3.78
N TYR A 150 -10.20 0.89 -4.58
CA TYR A 150 -9.35 1.89 -5.20
C TYR A 150 -10.12 2.68 -6.26
N LYS A 151 -10.86 2.01 -7.15
CA LYS A 151 -11.72 2.67 -8.14
C LYS A 151 -12.74 3.59 -7.47
N LYS A 152 -13.37 3.14 -6.38
CA LYS A 152 -14.34 3.94 -5.60
C LYS A 152 -13.70 5.14 -4.89
N ASP A 153 -12.41 5.08 -4.55
CA ASP A 153 -11.65 6.22 -4.06
C ASP A 153 -11.04 7.06 -5.19
N GLY A 154 -11.37 6.77 -6.46
CA GLY A 154 -10.97 7.53 -7.64
C GLY A 154 -9.51 7.32 -8.05
N TRP A 155 -8.94 6.13 -7.78
CA TRP A 155 -7.65 5.73 -8.35
C TRP A 155 -7.85 5.26 -9.79
N VAL A 156 -6.86 5.52 -10.63
CA VAL A 156 -6.87 5.16 -12.04
C VAL A 156 -6.13 3.84 -12.24
N LEU A 157 -6.73 2.90 -12.95
CA LEU A 157 -6.04 1.69 -13.43
C LEU A 157 -5.12 2.10 -14.58
N VAL A 158 -3.81 2.03 -14.36
CA VAL A 158 -2.79 2.48 -15.33
C VAL A 158 -2.06 1.33 -16.05
N GLY A 159 -2.28 0.09 -15.62
CA GLY A 159 -1.67 -1.05 -16.27
C GLY A 159 -1.75 -2.33 -15.45
N GLN A 160 -1.03 -3.34 -15.94
CA GLN A 160 -0.92 -4.65 -15.30
C GLN A 160 0.52 -5.16 -15.42
N THR A 161 1.03 -5.75 -14.35
CA THR A 161 2.35 -6.40 -14.36
C THR A 161 2.28 -7.77 -15.03
N LYS A 162 3.40 -8.24 -15.59
CA LYS A 162 3.50 -9.61 -16.12
C LYS A 162 3.41 -10.69 -15.04
N GLY A 163 3.65 -10.31 -13.78
CA GLY A 163 3.53 -11.23 -12.64
C GLY A 163 4.75 -12.11 -12.39
N TYR A 164 5.89 -11.81 -13.03
CA TYR A 164 7.12 -12.54 -12.78
C TYR A 164 7.55 -12.40 -11.31
N THR A 165 7.91 -13.51 -10.70
CA THR A 165 8.50 -13.56 -9.35
C THR A 165 9.95 -14.03 -9.43
N CYS A 166 10.79 -13.57 -8.51
CA CYS A 166 12.16 -14.03 -8.44
C CYS A 166 12.22 -15.36 -7.67
N LYS A 167 12.78 -16.42 -8.27
CA LYS A 167 13.01 -17.70 -7.58
C LYS A 167 14.04 -17.46 -6.47
N ARG A 168 13.62 -17.70 -5.22
CA ARG A 168 14.53 -17.56 -4.06
C ARG A 168 15.59 -18.66 -4.08
N GLY A 169 16.85 -18.27 -3.86
CA GLY A 169 17.96 -19.20 -3.79
C GLY A 169 18.60 -19.58 -5.12
N ALA A 170 17.97 -19.29 -6.27
CA ALA A 170 18.61 -19.44 -7.56
C ALA A 170 19.57 -18.26 -7.80
N GLY A 171 20.87 -18.56 -7.95
CA GLY A 171 21.88 -17.55 -8.25
C GLY A 171 22.45 -16.81 -7.03
N LYS A 172 22.45 -17.41 -5.86
CA LYS A 172 23.22 -16.87 -4.73
C LYS A 172 24.71 -17.02 -5.01
N GLY A 173 25.41 -15.90 -5.18
CA GLY A 173 26.84 -15.85 -4.99
C GLY A 173 27.22 -16.13 -3.53
N THR A 174 28.49 -16.35 -3.26
CA THR A 174 29.02 -16.59 -1.91
C THR A 174 28.74 -15.47 -0.91
N ASP A 175 28.47 -14.24 -1.41
CA ASP A 175 28.07 -13.04 -0.66
C ASP A 175 26.54 -12.92 -0.46
N GLY A 176 25.76 -13.85 -1.03
CA GLY A 176 24.29 -13.81 -0.95
C GLY A 176 23.60 -12.75 -1.85
N TRP A 177 24.37 -11.88 -2.53
CA TRP A 177 23.85 -10.75 -3.32
C TRP A 177 24.30 -10.75 -4.79
N SER A 178 25.41 -11.36 -5.13
CA SER A 178 26.04 -11.29 -6.46
C SER A 178 25.49 -12.29 -7.48
N GLY A 179 24.49 -13.07 -7.14
CA GLY A 179 23.90 -14.06 -8.04
C GLY A 179 22.96 -13.48 -9.11
N LYS A 180 22.99 -14.05 -10.32
CA LYS A 180 22.04 -13.73 -11.39
C LYS A 180 20.61 -14.04 -10.93
N ARG A 181 19.70 -13.04 -10.98
CA ARG A 181 18.30 -13.24 -10.67
C ARG A 181 17.66 -14.22 -11.65
N VAL A 182 17.05 -15.27 -11.15
CA VAL A 182 16.26 -16.21 -11.95
C VAL A 182 14.79 -15.90 -11.73
N TRP A 183 14.09 -15.59 -12.82
CA TRP A 183 12.67 -15.26 -12.79
C TRP A 183 11.84 -16.53 -12.93
N ASP A 184 10.82 -16.67 -12.13
CA ASP A 184 9.77 -17.65 -12.32
C ASP A 184 8.81 -17.13 -13.39
N THR A 185 8.79 -17.82 -14.54
CA THR A 185 7.93 -17.49 -15.67
C THR A 185 6.74 -18.45 -15.80
N GLU A 186 6.67 -19.48 -14.96
CA GLU A 186 5.61 -20.48 -14.96
C GLU A 186 4.49 -20.14 -13.99
N ASN A 187 4.86 -19.68 -12.78
CA ASN A 187 3.91 -19.33 -11.72
C ASN A 187 3.67 -17.81 -11.70
N LEU A 188 3.04 -17.30 -12.75
CA LEU A 188 2.80 -15.87 -12.89
C LEU A 188 1.74 -15.38 -11.88
N ARG A 189 2.02 -14.24 -11.24
CA ARG A 189 1.11 -13.52 -10.35
C ARG A 189 0.90 -12.09 -10.84
N PRO A 190 0.13 -11.90 -11.92
CA PRO A 190 -0.11 -10.59 -12.48
C PRO A 190 -0.87 -9.70 -11.51
N LYS A 191 -0.51 -8.42 -11.48
CA LYS A 191 -1.11 -7.43 -10.59
C LYS A 191 -1.60 -6.23 -11.38
N LEU A 192 -2.81 -5.79 -11.09
CA LEU A 192 -3.33 -4.52 -11.57
C LEU A 192 -2.58 -3.38 -10.87
N VAL A 193 -2.23 -2.36 -11.64
CA VAL A 193 -1.51 -1.19 -11.16
C VAL A 193 -2.48 -0.02 -11.09
N PHE A 194 -2.74 0.47 -9.89
CA PHE A 194 -3.55 1.66 -9.66
C PHE A 194 -2.69 2.82 -9.21
N CYS A 195 -2.97 4.01 -9.74
CA CYS A 195 -2.30 5.25 -9.36
C CYS A 195 -3.30 6.35 -9.07
N LYS A 196 -2.89 7.31 -8.23
CA LYS A 196 -3.66 8.51 -7.94
C LYS A 196 -2.72 9.69 -7.72
N LYS A 197 -2.89 10.76 -8.49
CA LYS A 197 -2.25 12.07 -8.22
C LYS A 197 -2.91 12.77 -7.04
N ILE A 198 -2.17 13.67 -6.40
CA ILE A 198 -2.71 14.59 -5.38
C ILE A 198 -3.56 15.66 -6.04
#